data_1f56ecd7ae4a3a56b2abe73cf94821dc
#
_entry.id   1f56ecd7ae4a3a56b2abe73cf94821dc
#
_cell.length_a   1.000
_cell.length_b   1.000
_cell.length_c   1.000
_cell.angle_alpha   90.00
_cell.angle_beta   90.00
_cell.angle_gamma   90.00
#
_symmetry.space_group_name_H-M   'P 1'
#
loop_
_entity.id
_entity.type
_entity.pdbx_description
1 polymer ?
#
loop_
_entity_poly.entity_id
_entity_poly.type
_entity_poly.pdbx_seq_one_letter_code
_entity_poly.pdbx_strand_id
1 'polypeptide(L)'
;MLLLSEANAIGTTYLRAAMLPEPMRTDTRNLLREYVDVRLEAVQPGKLEQSLSRSEELHERLWSQAVAAAEKDRSPITGLFIQSLNEVIDLHAKRVMAGLGSRIPATTTRD
;
A
#
# COMPACT_ATOMS: atom_id res chain seq x y z
N MET A 1 -9.46 -9.75 2.47
CA MET A 1 -8.44 -10.75 2.14
C MET A 1 -7.47 -10.20 1.11
N LEU A 2 -6.20 -10.51 1.30
CA LEU A 2 -5.18 -10.11 0.34
C LEU A 2 -5.06 -11.15 -0.76
N LEU A 3 -4.94 -10.69 -2.01
CA LEU A 3 -4.59 -11.56 -3.11
C LEU A 3 -3.09 -11.83 -3.08
N LEU A 4 -2.69 -12.90 -3.75
CA LEU A 4 -1.27 -13.27 -3.81
C LEU A 4 -0.42 -12.13 -4.38
N SER A 5 -0.90 -11.46 -5.43
CA SER A 5 -0.16 -10.35 -6.02
C SER A 5 0.05 -9.21 -5.04
N GLU A 6 -0.96 -8.90 -4.23
CA GLU A 6 -0.83 -7.88 -3.20
C GLU A 6 0.17 -8.29 -2.13
N ALA A 7 0.07 -9.53 -1.68
CA ALA A 7 0.99 -10.04 -0.66
C ALA A 7 2.43 -10.02 -1.17
N ASN A 8 2.63 -10.41 -2.42
CA ASN A 8 3.96 -10.40 -3.02
C ASN A 8 4.52 -8.98 -3.14
N ALA A 9 3.69 -8.04 -3.55
CA ALA A 9 4.13 -6.65 -3.69
C ALA A 9 4.52 -6.06 -2.34
N ILE A 10 3.73 -6.35 -1.31
CA ILE A 10 4.04 -5.88 0.05
C ILE A 10 5.34 -6.52 0.53
N GLY A 11 5.50 -7.82 0.31
CA GLY A 11 6.72 -8.52 0.73
C GLY A 11 7.96 -7.97 0.05
N THR A 12 7.88 -7.73 -1.26
CA THR A 12 9.00 -7.16 -2.00
C THR A 12 9.35 -5.77 -1.49
N THR A 13 8.31 -4.95 -1.24
CA THR A 13 8.52 -3.60 -0.72
C THR A 13 9.19 -3.65 0.66
N TYR A 14 8.75 -4.60 1.50
CA TYR A 14 9.34 -4.77 2.82
C TYR A 14 10.83 -5.15 2.74
N LEU A 15 11.16 -6.05 1.83
CA LEU A 15 12.56 -6.46 1.64
C LEU A 15 13.40 -5.31 1.12
N ARG A 16 12.88 -4.56 0.15
CA ARG A 16 13.62 -3.42 -0.40
C ARG A 16 13.78 -2.31 0.62
N ALA A 17 12.82 -2.15 1.53
CA ALA A 17 12.91 -1.15 2.59
C ALA A 17 14.13 -1.37 3.49
N ALA A 18 14.63 -2.60 3.56
CA ALA A 18 15.84 -2.89 4.35
C ALA A 18 17.06 -2.13 3.86
N MET A 19 17.03 -1.67 2.62
CA MET A 19 18.17 -0.97 2.01
C MET A 19 18.05 0.56 2.11
N LEU A 20 16.99 1.05 2.72
CA LEU A 20 16.81 2.48 2.92
C LEU A 20 17.67 2.98 4.09
N PRO A 21 18.08 4.26 4.06
CA PRO A 21 18.74 4.84 5.24
C PRO A 21 17.76 4.99 6.39
N GLU A 22 18.30 4.98 7.61
CA GLU A 22 17.47 5.28 8.78
C GLU A 22 17.18 6.78 8.84
N PRO A 23 16.05 7.22 9.37
CA PRO A 23 15.01 6.38 10.03
C PRO A 23 13.99 5.77 9.09
N MET A 24 14.09 6.04 7.78
CA MET A 24 13.10 5.57 6.83
C MET A 24 12.98 4.05 6.80
N ARG A 25 14.10 3.34 6.98
CA ARG A 25 14.08 1.89 7.00
C ARG A 25 13.11 1.34 8.04
N THR A 26 13.31 1.74 9.28
CA THR A 26 12.49 1.24 10.38
C THR A 26 11.06 1.73 10.28
N ASP A 27 10.89 3.02 9.99
CA ASP A 27 9.55 3.60 9.92
C ASP A 27 8.73 2.96 8.79
N THR A 28 9.35 2.74 7.64
CA THR A 28 8.67 2.12 6.50
C THR A 28 8.25 0.69 6.83
N ARG A 29 9.14 -0.08 7.44
CA ARG A 29 8.82 -1.45 7.77
C ARG A 29 7.68 -1.55 8.78
N ASN A 30 7.68 -0.66 9.76
CA ASN A 30 6.58 -0.63 10.72
C ASN A 30 5.26 -0.27 10.06
N LEU A 31 5.28 0.69 9.14
CA LEU A 31 4.07 1.07 8.40
C LEU A 31 3.56 -0.08 7.53
N LEU A 32 4.47 -0.82 6.91
CA LEU A 32 4.05 -1.96 6.08
C LEU A 32 3.42 -3.06 6.91
N ARG A 33 3.95 -3.33 8.11
CA ARG A 33 3.33 -4.29 9.01
C ARG A 33 1.94 -3.88 9.41
N GLU A 34 1.79 -2.60 9.75
CA GLU A 34 0.47 -2.06 10.11
C GLU A 34 -0.48 -2.15 8.92
N TYR A 35 0.03 -1.89 7.72
CA TYR A 35 -0.78 -1.97 6.51
C TYR A 35 -1.35 -3.38 6.30
N VAL A 36 -0.53 -4.41 6.50
CA VAL A 36 -1.01 -5.79 6.38
C VAL A 36 -2.13 -6.04 7.37
N ASP A 37 -1.94 -5.62 8.63
CA ASP A 37 -2.97 -5.84 9.65
C ASP A 37 -4.28 -5.16 9.26
N VAL A 38 -4.20 -3.93 8.77
CA VAL A 38 -5.39 -3.18 8.36
C VAL A 38 -6.09 -3.86 7.18
N ARG A 39 -5.31 -4.35 6.21
CA ARG A 39 -5.90 -5.02 5.06
C ARG A 39 -6.59 -6.32 5.47
N LEU A 40 -6.03 -7.04 6.43
CA LEU A 40 -6.66 -8.27 6.91
C LEU A 40 -7.92 -7.99 7.71
N GLU A 41 -8.01 -6.84 8.38
CA GLU A 41 -9.21 -6.47 9.11
C GLU A 41 -10.39 -6.17 8.18
N ALA A 42 -10.11 -5.86 6.92
CA ALA A 42 -11.15 -5.44 5.98
C ALA A 42 -12.24 -6.49 5.80
N VAL A 43 -11.92 -7.77 6.04
CA VAL A 43 -12.91 -8.85 5.88
C VAL A 43 -13.78 -9.05 7.11
N GLN A 44 -13.47 -8.38 8.20
CA GLN A 44 -14.28 -8.51 9.42
C GLN A 44 -15.57 -7.71 9.28
N PRO A 45 -16.68 -8.22 9.82
CA PRO A 45 -17.97 -7.50 9.71
C PRO A 45 -17.87 -6.07 10.23
N GLY A 46 -18.35 -5.13 9.45
CA GLY A 46 -18.39 -3.73 9.86
C GLY A 46 -17.07 -3.00 9.83
N LYS A 47 -16.02 -3.62 9.33
CA LYS A 47 -14.69 -3.00 9.34
C LYS A 47 -14.23 -2.46 8.00
N LEU A 48 -14.99 -2.67 6.92
CA LEU A 48 -14.51 -2.36 5.58
C LEU A 48 -14.21 -0.88 5.40
N GLU A 49 -15.13 -0.01 5.76
CA GLU A 49 -14.92 1.43 5.56
C GLU A 49 -13.75 1.95 6.38
N GLN A 50 -13.66 1.51 7.61
CA GLN A 50 -12.56 1.89 8.49
C GLN A 50 -11.22 1.42 7.91
N SER A 51 -11.19 0.19 7.41
CA SER A 51 -9.99 -0.37 6.82
C SER A 51 -9.57 0.39 5.56
N LEU A 52 -10.54 0.76 4.71
CA LEU A 52 -10.23 1.53 3.50
C LEU A 52 -9.64 2.89 3.84
N SER A 53 -10.27 3.58 4.78
CA SER A 53 -9.79 4.90 5.20
C SER A 53 -8.38 4.81 5.79
N ARG A 54 -8.15 3.81 6.64
CA ARG A 54 -6.85 3.63 7.27
C ARG A 54 -5.79 3.24 6.24
N SER A 55 -6.16 2.42 5.27
CA SER A 55 -5.24 2.02 4.20
C SER A 55 -4.74 3.23 3.43
N GLU A 56 -5.64 4.15 3.09
CA GLU A 56 -5.25 5.35 2.35
C GLU A 56 -4.34 6.25 3.17
N GLU A 57 -4.62 6.37 4.46
CA GLU A 57 -3.76 7.13 5.35
C GLU A 57 -2.36 6.52 5.40
N LEU A 58 -2.28 5.20 5.47
CA LEU A 58 -0.99 4.51 5.49
C LEU A 58 -0.24 4.67 4.17
N HIS A 59 -0.97 4.67 3.05
CA HIS A 59 -0.35 4.95 1.74
C HIS A 59 0.34 6.30 1.74
N GLU A 60 -0.32 7.32 2.28
CA GLU A 60 0.27 8.66 2.33
C GLU A 60 1.51 8.69 3.20
N ARG A 61 1.47 8.00 4.33
CA ARG A 61 2.63 7.94 5.21
C ARG A 61 3.78 7.18 4.58
N LEU A 62 3.47 6.07 3.90
CA LEU A 62 4.49 5.31 3.19
C LEU A 62 5.12 6.14 2.08
N TRP A 63 4.30 6.88 1.35
CA TRP A 63 4.82 7.73 0.28
C TRP A 63 5.71 8.84 0.82
N SER A 64 5.36 9.39 1.99
CA SER A 64 6.22 10.38 2.64
C SER A 64 7.60 9.80 2.98
N GLN A 65 7.64 8.53 3.41
CA GLN A 65 8.91 7.87 3.65
C GLN A 65 9.69 7.70 2.36
N ALA A 66 9.01 7.39 1.27
CA ALA A 66 9.67 7.25 -0.04
C ALA A 66 10.28 8.57 -0.48
N VAL A 67 9.56 9.66 -0.30
CA VAL A 67 10.07 10.99 -0.64
C VAL A 67 11.31 11.33 0.20
N ALA A 68 11.23 11.09 1.50
CA ALA A 68 12.35 11.36 2.40
C ALA A 68 13.56 10.51 2.04
N ALA A 69 13.35 9.26 1.68
CA ALA A 69 14.44 8.38 1.29
C ALA A 69 15.09 8.86 0.00
N ALA A 70 14.28 9.28 -0.97
CA ALA A 70 14.79 9.76 -2.24
C ALA A 70 15.60 11.04 -2.08
N GLU A 71 15.24 11.88 -1.11
CA GLU A 71 16.00 13.10 -0.84
C GLU A 71 17.37 12.79 -0.26
N LYS A 72 17.48 11.72 0.51
CA LYS A 72 18.76 11.33 1.10
C LYS A 72 19.59 10.49 0.15
N ASP A 73 18.96 9.68 -0.69
CA ASP A 73 19.65 8.70 -1.52
C ASP A 73 18.92 8.55 -2.84
N ARG A 74 19.51 9.08 -3.91
CA ARG A 74 18.91 9.00 -5.25
C ARG A 74 19.48 7.85 -6.07
N SER A 75 19.93 6.80 -5.38
CA SER A 75 20.48 5.63 -6.06
C SER A 75 19.36 4.81 -6.70
N PRO A 76 19.71 3.90 -7.64
CA PRO A 76 18.73 2.97 -8.21
C PRO A 76 18.03 2.11 -7.17
N ILE A 77 18.67 1.85 -6.04
CA ILE A 77 18.09 1.04 -4.97
C ILE A 77 16.83 1.71 -4.42
N THR A 78 16.91 3.02 -4.16
CA THR A 78 15.74 3.76 -3.71
C THR A 78 14.64 3.75 -4.77
N GLY A 79 15.03 3.86 -6.03
CA GLY A 79 14.06 3.77 -7.13
C GLY A 79 13.32 2.45 -7.17
N LEU A 80 14.03 1.35 -6.90
CA LEU A 80 13.39 0.02 -6.85
C LEU A 80 12.41 -0.08 -5.70
N PHE A 81 12.74 0.51 -4.56
CA PHE A 81 11.80 0.56 -3.44
C PHE A 81 10.53 1.33 -3.83
N ILE A 82 10.71 2.50 -4.42
CA ILE A 82 9.57 3.34 -4.81
C ILE A 82 8.70 2.62 -5.84
N GLN A 83 9.31 1.91 -6.78
CA GLN A 83 8.57 1.14 -7.76
C GLN A 83 7.67 0.09 -7.10
N SER A 84 8.21 -0.66 -6.14
CA SER A 84 7.41 -1.69 -5.48
C SER A 84 6.33 -1.09 -4.59
N LEU A 85 6.60 0.04 -3.94
CA LEU A 85 5.58 0.72 -3.16
C LEU A 85 4.45 1.22 -4.05
N ASN A 86 4.80 1.77 -5.21
CA ASN A 86 3.79 2.20 -6.16
C ASN A 86 2.89 1.03 -6.57
N GLU A 87 3.46 -0.14 -6.74
CA GLU A 87 2.68 -1.32 -7.09
C GLU A 87 1.72 -1.71 -5.97
N VAL A 88 2.16 -1.62 -4.72
CA VAL A 88 1.27 -1.89 -3.58
C VAL A 88 0.05 -0.97 -3.63
N ILE A 89 0.28 0.31 -3.87
CA ILE A 89 -0.81 1.29 -3.91
C ILE A 89 -1.73 1.03 -5.10
N ASP A 90 -1.16 0.73 -6.26
CA ASP A 90 -1.96 0.47 -7.46
C ASP A 90 -2.82 -0.78 -7.31
N LEU A 91 -2.28 -1.84 -6.73
CA LEU A 91 -3.04 -3.06 -6.53
C LEU A 91 -4.20 -2.84 -5.57
N HIS A 92 -3.99 -2.02 -4.53
CA HIS A 92 -5.07 -1.67 -3.63
C HIS A 92 -6.16 -0.90 -4.37
N ALA A 93 -5.78 0.08 -5.18
CA ALA A 93 -6.72 0.87 -5.95
C ALA A 93 -7.54 -0.02 -6.89
N LYS A 94 -6.90 -0.96 -7.55
CA LYS A 94 -7.60 -1.90 -8.45
C LYS A 94 -8.60 -2.75 -7.68
N ARG A 95 -8.22 -3.21 -6.49
CA ARG A 95 -9.11 -4.01 -5.65
C ARG A 95 -10.33 -3.20 -5.22
N VAL A 96 -10.12 -1.96 -4.80
CA VAL A 96 -11.21 -1.08 -4.38
C VAL A 96 -12.15 -0.82 -5.55
N MET A 97 -11.61 -0.51 -6.71
CA MET A 97 -12.42 -0.25 -7.89
C MET A 97 -13.22 -1.48 -8.32
N ALA A 98 -12.61 -2.65 -8.28
CA ALA A 98 -13.30 -3.88 -8.63
C ALA A 98 -14.44 -4.18 -7.65
N GLY A 99 -14.18 -3.97 -6.35
CA GLY A 99 -15.21 -4.18 -5.34
C GLY A 99 -16.37 -3.22 -5.49
N LEU A 100 -16.06 -1.95 -5.74
CA LEU A 100 -17.11 -0.95 -5.97
C LEU A 100 -17.87 -1.23 -7.24
N GLY A 101 -17.16 -1.63 -8.30
CA GLY A 101 -17.79 -1.95 -9.57
C GLY A 101 -18.77 -3.11 -9.47
N SER A 102 -18.46 -4.11 -8.63
CA SER A 102 -19.35 -5.23 -8.45
C SER A 102 -20.54 -4.91 -7.55
N ARG A 103 -20.49 -3.83 -6.77
CA ARG A 103 -21.57 -3.42 -5.87
C ARG A 103 -22.47 -2.36 -6.48
N ILE A 104 -21.90 -1.52 -7.32
CA ILE A 104 -22.63 -0.38 -7.87
C ILE A 104 -23.46 -0.86 -9.05
N PRO A 105 -24.73 -0.48 -9.10
CA PRO A 105 -25.57 -0.84 -10.26
C PRO A 105 -25.01 -0.28 -11.55
N ALA A 106 -25.33 -0.94 -12.65
CA ALA A 106 -24.83 -0.57 -13.96
C ALA A 106 -25.14 0.88 -14.33
N THR A 107 -26.20 1.42 -13.79
CA THR A 107 -26.58 2.79 -14.07
C THR A 107 -25.57 3.83 -13.63
N THR A 108 -24.69 3.47 -12.71
CA THR A 108 -23.72 4.41 -12.20
C THR A 108 -22.44 4.45 -13.02
N THR A 109 -22.33 3.53 -13.91
CA THR A 109 -21.12 3.53 -14.68
C THR A 109 -21.25 4.45 -15.85
N ARG A 110 -21.27 4.85 -16.28
CA ARG A 110 -21.67 5.49 -17.33
C ARG A 110 -21.28 6.43 -17.78
N ASP A 111 -21.47 6.48 -17.92
CA ASP A 111 -21.60 7.25 -18.54
C ASP A 111 -21.07 7.86 -18.53
#